data_06f3de0b5d183c210d8128d42b71bfb0
#
_entry.id   06f3de0b5d183c210d8128d42b71bfb0
#
_cell.length_a   1.000
_cell.length_b   1.000
_cell.length_c   1.000
_cell.angle_alpha   90.00
_cell.angle_beta   90.00
_cell.angle_gamma   90.00
#
_symmetry.space_group_name_H-M   'P 1'
#
loop_
_entity.id
_entity.type
_entity.pdbx_description
1 polymer ?
#
loop_
_entity_poly.entity_id
_entity_poly.type
_entity_poly.pdbx_seq_one_letter_code
_entity_poly.pdbx_strand_id
1 'polypeptide(L)'
;MRTVAIAPTFEAWQAAARSLLADGVSPADVTWREEASSAVASAGPPPDGPRVPRRFLELARQAAAAPDPTRWQALYTVLFRVVREGRELLASPRDPDVHRLDALAAQGRRSAPPVEAREALAIQPQTGAEPFVPRGVSLAELQAAGARCQGCELYRHATQMVFGRGPADARIVLVGEQPGDQEDLRGAPFVGPAGEVLDRALAEVGIDRQRIYVTNAVKHFSFVQLGKRRIHQTPRAPELAACRPWLEAELAVIKPVVLGALGATAARVIFGPEFRLLRQRGEFLATRWSAKTIATLHPSAVLRGQDDAEQARLYAMLRDDLRLIARAQREPNSSP
;
A
#
# COMPACT_ATOMS: atom_id res chain seq x y z
N MET A 1 -4.16 5.50 -14.44
CA MET A 1 -5.40 6.06 -13.85
C MET A 1 -6.50 6.00 -14.88
N ARG A 2 -7.59 5.28 -14.62
CA ARG A 2 -8.80 5.32 -15.44
C ARG A 2 -9.78 6.31 -14.83
N THR A 3 -10.30 7.24 -15.61
CA THR A 3 -11.39 8.12 -15.18
C THR A 3 -12.70 7.41 -15.47
N VAL A 4 -13.53 7.21 -14.45
CA VAL A 4 -14.85 6.60 -14.60
C VAL A 4 -15.90 7.65 -14.30
N ALA A 5 -16.83 7.82 -15.24
CA ALA A 5 -18.00 8.67 -15.04
C ALA A 5 -18.93 8.05 -14.00
N ILE A 6 -19.42 8.85 -13.08
CA ILE A 6 -20.32 8.40 -12.01
C ILE A 6 -21.74 8.59 -12.51
N ALA A 7 -22.43 7.48 -12.74
CA ALA A 7 -23.85 7.53 -12.98
C ALA A 7 -24.65 7.69 -11.67
N PRO A 8 -25.80 8.34 -11.68
CA PRO A 8 -26.53 8.75 -10.48
C PRO A 8 -27.24 7.63 -9.71
N THR A 9 -27.13 6.37 -10.16
CA THR A 9 -27.79 5.22 -9.52
C THR A 9 -26.81 4.23 -8.92
N PHE A 10 -27.20 3.57 -7.83
CA PHE A 10 -26.39 2.53 -7.18
C PHE A 10 -26.06 1.35 -8.10
N GLU A 11 -27.00 0.96 -8.96
CA GLU A 11 -26.81 -0.13 -9.91
C GLU A 11 -25.70 0.19 -10.93
N ALA A 12 -25.65 1.42 -11.41
CA ALA A 12 -24.59 1.85 -12.31
C ALA A 12 -23.21 1.89 -11.61
N TRP A 13 -23.18 2.25 -10.32
CA TRP A 13 -21.98 2.16 -9.49
C TRP A 13 -21.53 0.71 -9.29
N GLN A 14 -22.47 -0.21 -9.00
CA GLN A 14 -22.14 -1.62 -8.89
C GLN A 14 -21.63 -2.20 -10.21
N ALA A 15 -22.24 -1.84 -11.32
CA ALA A 15 -21.80 -2.29 -12.65
C ALA A 15 -20.39 -1.78 -12.97
N ALA A 16 -20.09 -0.50 -12.72
CA ALA A 16 -18.77 0.06 -12.90
C ALA A 16 -17.74 -0.61 -11.99
N ALA A 17 -18.06 -0.84 -10.71
CA ALA A 17 -17.18 -1.52 -9.77
C ALA A 17 -16.90 -2.98 -10.17
N ARG A 18 -17.92 -3.72 -10.65
CA ARG A 18 -17.73 -5.10 -11.16
C ARG A 18 -16.84 -5.12 -12.41
N SER A 19 -17.02 -4.17 -13.33
CA SER A 19 -16.18 -4.05 -14.53
C SER A 19 -14.72 -3.78 -14.16
N LEU A 20 -14.48 -2.85 -13.24
CA LEU A 20 -13.13 -2.52 -12.78
C LEU A 20 -12.45 -3.70 -12.06
N LEU A 21 -13.21 -4.48 -11.27
CA LEU A 21 -12.72 -5.70 -10.63
C LEU A 21 -12.38 -6.78 -11.65
N ALA A 22 -13.22 -6.97 -12.67
CA ALA A 22 -12.98 -7.92 -13.76
C ALA A 22 -11.73 -7.54 -14.56
N ASP A 23 -11.48 -6.24 -14.75
CA ASP A 23 -10.29 -5.70 -15.43
C ASP A 23 -9.04 -5.70 -14.54
N GLY A 24 -9.13 -6.13 -13.27
CA GLY A 24 -8.01 -6.15 -12.32
C GLY A 24 -7.50 -4.76 -11.93
N VAL A 25 -8.33 -3.72 -12.08
CA VAL A 25 -7.97 -2.33 -11.75
C VAL A 25 -7.97 -2.14 -10.24
N SER A 26 -6.88 -1.59 -9.70
CA SER A 26 -6.80 -1.23 -8.28
C SER A 26 -7.69 -0.03 -7.97
N PRO A 27 -8.35 0.02 -6.80
CA PRO A 27 -9.04 1.21 -6.31
C PRO A 27 -8.19 2.49 -6.33
N ALA A 28 -6.87 2.36 -6.13
CA ALA A 28 -5.94 3.49 -6.16
C ALA A 28 -5.72 4.08 -7.57
N ASP A 29 -6.09 3.34 -8.62
CA ASP A 29 -5.86 3.72 -10.01
C ASP A 29 -7.12 4.33 -10.68
N VAL A 30 -8.18 4.59 -9.90
CA VAL A 30 -9.45 5.11 -10.42
C VAL A 30 -9.69 6.53 -9.94
N THR A 31 -9.95 7.42 -10.90
CA THR A 31 -10.46 8.77 -10.65
C THR A 31 -11.93 8.82 -11.07
N TRP A 32 -12.78 9.30 -10.20
CA TRP A 32 -14.22 9.43 -10.44
C TRP A 32 -14.55 10.86 -10.87
N ARG A 33 -15.32 11.00 -11.94
CA ARG A 33 -15.93 12.26 -12.35
C ARG A 33 -17.44 12.15 -12.32
N GLU A 34 -18.11 13.14 -11.75
CA GLU A 34 -19.55 13.28 -11.82
C GLU A 34 -19.91 13.79 -13.21
N GLU A 35 -20.74 13.04 -13.96
CA GLU A 35 -21.38 13.58 -15.16
C GLU A 35 -22.52 14.49 -14.68
N ALA A 36 -22.48 15.76 -15.09
CA ALA A 36 -23.56 16.68 -14.86
C ALA A 36 -24.82 16.16 -15.56
N SER A 37 -25.72 15.56 -14.79
CA SER A 37 -27.02 15.08 -15.29
C SER A 37 -27.96 16.25 -15.44
N SER A 38 -28.17 16.70 -16.67
CA SER A 38 -29.20 17.69 -17.02
C SER A 38 -30.60 17.10 -17.21
N ALA A 39 -30.84 15.84 -16.84
CA ALA A 39 -32.13 15.19 -17.12
C ALA A 39 -32.49 14.10 -16.11
N VAL A 40 -32.70 14.41 -14.83
CA VAL A 40 -33.55 13.56 -13.95
C VAL A 40 -34.22 14.43 -12.88
N ALA A 41 -35.24 15.17 -13.26
CA ALA A 41 -36.12 15.86 -12.33
C ALA A 41 -37.52 15.27 -12.28
N SER A 42 -37.75 14.02 -12.73
CA SER A 42 -39.12 13.47 -12.73
C SER A 42 -39.20 11.94 -12.77
N ALA A 43 -38.56 11.22 -11.86
CA ALA A 43 -38.92 9.83 -11.61
C ALA A 43 -38.82 9.57 -10.11
N GLY A 44 -39.95 9.27 -9.47
CA GLY A 44 -39.99 8.75 -8.12
C GLY A 44 -39.19 7.45 -7.99
N PRO A 45 -38.80 7.04 -6.77
CA PRO A 45 -38.00 5.85 -6.59
C PRO A 45 -38.75 4.63 -7.11
N PRO A 46 -38.07 3.71 -7.85
CA PRO A 46 -38.72 2.46 -8.27
C PRO A 46 -39.13 1.66 -7.02
N PRO A 47 -40.32 1.07 -7.01
CA PRO A 47 -40.70 0.15 -5.97
C PRO A 47 -39.87 -1.12 -6.16
N ASP A 48 -39.14 -1.58 -5.13
CA ASP A 48 -38.45 -2.87 -5.03
C ASP A 48 -37.03 -3.00 -5.58
N GLY A 49 -36.23 -1.93 -5.53
CA GLY A 49 -34.77 -2.05 -5.69
C GLY A 49 -34.01 -2.11 -4.34
N PRO A 50 -32.78 -2.66 -4.28
CA PRO A 50 -31.99 -2.72 -3.05
C PRO A 50 -31.82 -1.30 -2.46
N ARG A 51 -32.23 -1.14 -1.19
CA ARG A 51 -32.25 0.15 -0.52
C ARG A 51 -30.82 0.54 -0.15
N VAL A 52 -30.25 1.44 -0.90
CA VAL A 52 -29.00 2.12 -0.52
C VAL A 52 -29.28 2.96 0.73
N PRO A 53 -28.53 2.83 1.82
CA PRO A 53 -28.70 3.68 2.99
C PRO A 53 -28.64 5.15 2.58
N ARG A 54 -29.63 5.95 3.00
CA ARG A 54 -29.70 7.40 2.73
C ARG A 54 -28.36 8.11 3.02
N ARG A 55 -27.65 7.64 4.04
CA ARG A 55 -26.32 8.14 4.45
C ARG A 55 -25.21 7.88 3.43
N PHE A 56 -25.26 6.79 2.68
CA PHE A 56 -24.29 6.55 1.62
C PHE A 56 -24.44 7.55 0.48
N LEU A 57 -25.69 7.82 0.05
CA LEU A 57 -25.98 8.83 -0.97
C LEU A 57 -25.59 10.24 -0.51
N GLU A 58 -25.78 10.56 0.77
CA GLU A 58 -25.41 11.84 1.36
C GLU A 58 -23.88 12.00 1.41
N LEU A 59 -23.15 10.96 1.75
CA LEU A 59 -21.68 10.93 1.71
C LEU A 59 -21.13 11.02 0.30
N ALA A 60 -21.73 10.33 -0.65
CA ALA A 60 -21.36 10.41 -2.06
C ALA A 60 -21.58 11.84 -2.59
N ARG A 61 -22.70 12.49 -2.25
CA ARG A 61 -22.96 13.90 -2.60
C ARG A 61 -21.98 14.86 -1.92
N GLN A 62 -21.65 14.65 -0.65
CA GLN A 62 -20.67 15.48 0.08
C GLN A 62 -19.26 15.31 -0.45
N ALA A 63 -18.88 14.08 -0.85
CA ALA A 63 -17.61 13.82 -1.50
C ALA A 63 -17.56 14.46 -2.90
N ALA A 64 -18.65 14.46 -3.65
CA ALA A 64 -18.75 15.13 -4.94
C ALA A 64 -18.64 16.66 -4.83
N ALA A 65 -19.23 17.24 -3.77
CA ALA A 65 -19.23 18.68 -3.53
C ALA A 65 -17.89 19.22 -2.97
N ALA A 66 -17.08 18.38 -2.35
CA ALA A 66 -15.75 18.73 -1.86
C ALA A 66 -14.75 17.69 -2.37
N PRO A 67 -13.89 18.01 -3.32
CA PRO A 67 -12.93 17.07 -3.87
C PRO A 67 -11.85 16.73 -2.84
N ASP A 68 -12.21 15.86 -1.90
CA ASP A 68 -11.31 15.25 -0.95
C ASP A 68 -10.99 13.82 -1.45
N PRO A 69 -9.81 13.59 -2.03
CA PRO A 69 -9.42 12.29 -2.56
C PRO A 69 -9.50 11.17 -1.50
N THR A 70 -9.31 11.52 -0.23
CA THR A 70 -9.29 10.55 0.88
C THR A 70 -10.68 10.00 1.17
N ARG A 71 -11.71 10.85 1.08
CA ARG A 71 -13.12 10.42 1.26
C ARG A 71 -13.59 9.53 0.12
N TRP A 72 -13.24 9.86 -1.10
CA TRP A 72 -13.53 9.04 -2.28
C TRP A 72 -12.87 7.67 -2.18
N GLN A 73 -11.61 7.64 -1.76
CA GLN A 73 -10.88 6.38 -1.57
C GLN A 73 -11.55 5.50 -0.51
N ALA A 74 -12.00 6.08 0.61
CA ALA A 74 -12.66 5.35 1.69
C ALA A 74 -14.02 4.80 1.26
N LEU A 75 -14.87 5.62 0.60
CA LEU A 75 -16.15 5.20 0.05
C LEU A 75 -15.99 4.09 -1.00
N TYR A 76 -15.01 4.24 -1.88
CA TYR A 76 -14.70 3.29 -2.90
C TYR A 76 -14.23 1.94 -2.32
N THR A 77 -13.41 1.96 -1.28
CA THR A 77 -12.94 0.74 -0.59
C THR A 77 -14.09 -0.03 0.03
N VAL A 78 -15.06 0.66 0.65
CA VAL A 78 -16.26 0.04 1.21
C VAL A 78 -17.14 -0.55 0.10
N LEU A 79 -17.37 0.20 -0.98
CA LEU A 79 -18.16 -0.26 -2.12
C LEU A 79 -17.56 -1.50 -2.78
N PHE A 80 -16.24 -1.50 -3.01
CA PHE A 80 -15.53 -2.63 -3.60
C PHE A 80 -15.63 -3.89 -2.75
N ARG A 81 -15.53 -3.75 -1.43
CA ARG A 81 -15.70 -4.88 -0.52
C ARG A 81 -17.09 -5.47 -0.61
N VAL A 82 -18.13 -4.63 -0.54
CA VAL A 82 -19.53 -5.04 -0.63
C VAL A 82 -19.82 -5.75 -1.95
N VAL A 83 -19.32 -5.20 -3.07
CA VAL A 83 -19.51 -5.82 -4.40
C VAL A 83 -18.75 -7.14 -4.52
N ARG A 84 -17.52 -7.20 -3.99
CA ARG A 84 -16.70 -8.42 -4.02
C ARG A 84 -17.30 -9.56 -3.18
N GLU A 85 -17.88 -9.22 -2.03
CA GLU A 85 -18.47 -10.18 -1.10
C GLU A 85 -19.89 -10.57 -1.49
N GLY A 86 -20.46 -9.99 -2.57
CA GLY A 86 -21.82 -10.24 -3.01
C GLY A 86 -22.89 -9.87 -1.98
N ARG A 87 -22.52 -9.05 -0.96
CA ARG A 87 -23.40 -8.64 0.12
C ARG A 87 -24.27 -7.46 -0.32
N GLU A 88 -25.54 -7.48 0.05
CA GLU A 88 -26.35 -6.28 0.09
C GLU A 88 -25.89 -5.41 1.28
N LEU A 89 -25.75 -4.11 1.08
CA LEU A 89 -25.58 -3.14 2.16
C LEU A 89 -26.87 -3.11 2.97
N LEU A 90 -27.01 -4.07 3.89
CA LEU A 90 -28.14 -4.11 4.81
C LEU A 90 -28.05 -2.91 5.74
N ALA A 91 -29.15 -2.17 5.87
CA ALA A 91 -29.32 -1.04 6.77
C ALA A 91 -29.32 -1.45 8.26
N SER A 92 -28.53 -2.44 8.63
CA SER A 92 -28.38 -2.85 10.02
C SER A 92 -27.42 -1.89 10.73
N PRO A 93 -27.82 -1.27 11.84
CA PRO A 93 -26.92 -0.44 12.66
C PRO A 93 -25.70 -1.20 13.20
N ARG A 94 -25.68 -2.53 13.10
CA ARG A 94 -24.59 -3.39 13.59
C ARG A 94 -23.59 -3.81 12.50
N ASP A 95 -23.82 -3.41 11.24
CA ASP A 95 -22.88 -3.70 10.16
C ASP A 95 -21.60 -2.85 10.32
N PRO A 96 -20.40 -3.46 10.37
CA PRO A 96 -19.14 -2.73 10.51
C PRO A 96 -18.89 -1.69 9.43
N ASP A 97 -19.43 -1.91 8.22
CA ASP A 97 -19.28 -0.99 7.10
C ASP A 97 -20.23 0.21 7.24
N VAL A 98 -21.42 0.05 7.87
CA VAL A 98 -22.30 1.16 8.26
C VAL A 98 -21.63 2.04 9.32
N HIS A 99 -20.99 1.44 10.33
CA HIS A 99 -20.23 2.21 11.32
C HIS A 99 -19.06 3.00 10.70
N ARG A 100 -18.40 2.44 9.69
CA ARG A 100 -17.34 3.15 8.95
C ARG A 100 -17.91 4.35 8.17
N LEU A 101 -19.05 4.17 7.50
CA LEU A 101 -19.73 5.25 6.78
C LEU A 101 -20.22 6.35 7.75
N ASP A 102 -20.73 5.97 8.92
CA ASP A 102 -21.14 6.91 9.96
C ASP A 102 -19.97 7.71 10.54
N ALA A 103 -18.81 7.07 10.76
CA ALA A 103 -17.61 7.75 11.20
C ALA A 103 -17.10 8.77 10.17
N LEU A 104 -17.12 8.43 8.87
CA LEU A 104 -16.77 9.32 7.77
C LEU A 104 -17.76 10.50 7.66
N ALA A 105 -19.07 10.27 7.86
CA ALA A 105 -20.09 11.32 7.90
C ALA A 105 -19.92 12.26 9.09
N ALA A 106 -19.57 11.72 10.26
CA ALA A 106 -19.33 12.53 11.47
C ALA A 106 -18.10 13.44 11.34
N GLN A 107 -17.04 12.98 10.67
CA GLN A 107 -15.85 13.80 10.37
C GLN A 107 -16.15 14.96 9.41
N GLY A 108 -17.11 14.78 8.50
CA GLY A 108 -17.55 15.84 7.58
C GLY A 108 -18.38 16.94 8.21
N ARG A 109 -18.97 16.73 9.40
CA ARG A 109 -19.76 17.73 10.16
C ARG A 109 -18.93 18.57 11.12
N ARG A 110 -17.68 18.21 11.40
CA ARG A 110 -16.74 19.10 12.10
C ARG A 110 -16.21 20.06 11.07
N SER A 111 -16.62 21.32 11.19
CA SER A 111 -16.30 22.44 10.32
C SER A 111 -14.95 22.32 9.63
N ALA A 112 -14.95 22.49 8.30
CA ALA A 112 -13.72 22.77 7.58
C ALA A 112 -13.04 23.98 8.25
N PRO A 113 -11.72 23.94 8.51
CA PRO A 113 -11.03 25.10 9.05
C PRO A 113 -11.22 26.31 8.10
N PRO A 114 -11.24 27.55 8.62
CA PRO A 114 -11.34 28.75 7.81
C PRO A 114 -10.34 28.74 6.66
N VAL A 115 -10.68 29.39 5.55
CA VAL A 115 -9.85 29.43 4.32
C VAL A 115 -8.43 29.88 4.61
N GLU A 116 -8.24 30.79 5.57
CA GLU A 116 -6.93 31.27 6.05
C GLU A 116 -6.06 30.17 6.71
N ALA A 117 -6.68 29.16 7.35
CA ALA A 117 -5.94 28.01 7.88
C ALA A 117 -5.57 26.98 6.80
N ARG A 118 -6.19 27.02 5.61
CA ARG A 118 -5.83 26.20 4.46
C ARG A 118 -4.59 26.71 3.73
N GLU A 119 -4.36 28.02 3.74
CA GLU A 119 -3.13 28.61 3.17
C GLU A 119 -1.90 28.38 4.05
N ALA A 120 -2.09 28.26 5.38
CA ALA A 120 -1.00 27.88 6.30
C ALA A 120 -0.59 26.41 6.22
N LEU A 121 -1.42 25.55 5.65
CA LEU A 121 -1.13 24.17 5.24
C LEU A 121 -0.78 24.09 3.75
N ALA A 122 -0.21 25.14 3.18
CA ALA A 122 0.43 25.05 1.88
C ALA A 122 1.42 23.88 1.96
N ILE A 123 1.13 22.82 1.20
CA ILE A 123 1.98 21.65 1.03
C ILE A 123 3.35 22.21 0.65
N GLN A 124 4.27 22.25 1.63
CA GLN A 124 5.65 22.57 1.30
C GLN A 124 6.05 21.54 0.24
N PRO A 125 6.61 21.96 -0.89
CA PRO A 125 7.03 21.02 -1.91
C PRO A 125 7.89 19.97 -1.22
N GLN A 126 7.48 18.70 -1.32
CA GLN A 126 8.23 17.61 -0.68
C GLN A 126 9.62 17.65 -1.29
N THR A 127 10.60 18.08 -0.52
CA THR A 127 12.01 18.22 -0.99
C THR A 127 12.62 16.86 -1.29
N GLY A 128 11.91 15.77 -0.98
CA GLY A 128 12.45 14.43 -1.05
C GLY A 128 13.46 14.14 0.06
N ALA A 129 13.90 12.90 0.14
CA ALA A 129 14.89 12.50 1.14
C ALA A 129 16.34 12.81 0.73
N GLU A 130 16.59 13.20 -0.52
CA GLU A 130 17.95 13.45 -1.05
C GLU A 130 18.84 14.31 -0.13
N PRO A 131 18.37 15.45 0.46
CA PRO A 131 19.20 16.26 1.35
C PRO A 131 19.57 15.58 2.68
N PHE A 132 18.85 14.52 3.06
CA PHE A 132 19.07 13.82 4.33
C PHE A 132 19.95 12.58 4.16
N VAL A 133 20.19 12.12 2.92
CA VAL A 133 20.93 10.89 2.63
C VAL A 133 22.41 11.20 2.43
N PRO A 134 23.30 10.86 3.38
CA PRO A 134 24.73 11.05 3.21
C PRO A 134 25.28 10.07 2.16
N ARG A 135 26.35 10.47 1.48
CA ARG A 135 27.00 9.67 0.43
C ARG A 135 28.30 9.05 0.94
N GLY A 136 28.59 7.83 0.48
CA GLY A 136 29.87 7.17 0.76
C GLY A 136 30.05 6.74 2.21
N VAL A 137 28.97 6.52 2.93
CA VAL A 137 28.94 6.15 4.35
C VAL A 137 28.46 4.70 4.55
N SER A 138 28.67 4.17 5.75
CA SER A 138 28.20 2.83 6.16
C SER A 138 26.68 2.77 6.38
N LEU A 139 26.12 1.56 6.46
CA LEU A 139 24.71 1.36 6.83
C LEU A 139 24.37 1.97 8.19
N ALA A 140 25.28 1.90 9.17
CA ALA A 140 25.07 2.48 10.50
C ALA A 140 24.96 4.01 10.44
N GLU A 141 25.80 4.67 9.65
CA GLU A 141 25.75 6.12 9.45
C GLU A 141 24.50 6.53 8.66
N LEU A 142 24.07 5.73 7.64
CA LEU A 142 22.82 5.94 6.94
C LEU A 142 21.62 5.85 7.91
N GLN A 143 21.59 4.85 8.78
CA GLN A 143 20.54 4.68 9.78
C GLN A 143 20.50 5.85 10.76
N ALA A 144 21.65 6.29 11.25
CA ALA A 144 21.76 7.44 12.16
C ALA A 144 21.26 8.75 11.48
N ALA A 145 21.61 8.96 10.22
CA ALA A 145 21.14 10.11 9.45
C ALA A 145 19.62 10.03 9.20
N GLY A 146 19.11 8.82 8.94
CA GLY A 146 17.71 8.54 8.67
C GLY A 146 16.77 8.96 9.80
N ALA A 147 17.21 8.85 11.05
CA ALA A 147 16.41 9.25 12.21
C ALA A 147 15.94 10.72 12.18
N ARG A 148 16.56 11.56 11.35
CA ARG A 148 16.23 12.98 11.17
C ARG A 148 15.55 13.28 9.84
N CYS A 149 15.17 12.25 9.07
CA CYS A 149 14.57 12.43 7.75
C CYS A 149 13.19 13.08 7.83
N GLN A 150 13.01 14.17 7.09
CA GLN A 150 11.77 14.92 6.93
C GLN A 150 11.41 15.08 5.44
N GLY A 151 11.85 14.17 4.59
CA GLY A 151 11.72 14.26 3.14
C GLY A 151 10.30 14.06 2.59
N CYS A 152 9.35 13.59 3.39
CA CYS A 152 7.94 13.44 3.01
C CYS A 152 7.03 13.60 4.23
N GLU A 153 5.74 13.85 4.03
CA GLU A 153 4.77 14.13 5.11
C GLU A 153 4.58 12.98 6.11
N LEU A 154 4.96 11.75 5.75
CA LEU A 154 4.75 10.59 6.63
C LEU A 154 5.51 10.71 7.96
N TYR A 155 6.67 11.39 7.98
CA TYR A 155 7.46 11.57 9.22
C TYR A 155 6.68 12.27 10.34
N ARG A 156 5.68 13.10 9.99
CA ARG A 156 4.89 13.89 10.96
C ARG A 156 3.97 13.04 11.83
N HIS A 157 3.58 11.88 11.32
CA HIS A 157 2.58 11.02 11.94
C HIS A 157 3.15 9.69 12.39
N ALA A 158 4.20 9.20 11.73
CA ALA A 158 4.92 8.00 12.14
C ALA A 158 5.64 8.20 13.48
N THR A 159 5.79 7.13 14.25
CA THR A 159 6.50 7.17 15.53
C THR A 159 7.99 7.41 15.32
N GLN A 160 8.54 6.78 14.28
CA GLN A 160 9.95 6.87 13.93
C GLN A 160 10.19 6.39 12.49
N MET A 161 11.38 6.66 11.97
CA MET A 161 11.86 6.03 10.76
C MET A 161 12.24 4.57 11.05
N VAL A 162 11.73 3.65 10.24
CA VAL A 162 12.10 2.23 10.28
C VAL A 162 13.10 1.96 9.17
N PHE A 163 14.37 1.93 9.53
CA PHE A 163 15.45 1.63 8.62
C PHE A 163 15.57 0.12 8.36
N GLY A 164 16.31 -0.29 7.32
CA GLY A 164 16.56 -1.69 7.04
C GLY A 164 17.40 -2.36 8.13
N ARG A 165 17.31 -3.70 8.21
CA ARG A 165 18.03 -4.51 9.21
C ARG A 165 18.67 -5.74 8.58
N GLY A 166 19.92 -6.00 8.93
CA GLY A 166 20.73 -7.11 8.47
C GLY A 166 22.20 -6.71 8.28
N PRO A 167 23.06 -7.66 7.92
CA PRO A 167 24.48 -7.39 7.69
C PRO A 167 24.72 -6.58 6.40
N ALA A 168 25.80 -5.78 6.39
CA ALA A 168 26.16 -4.96 5.24
C ALA A 168 26.67 -5.79 4.04
N ASP A 169 27.13 -7.00 4.29
CA ASP A 169 27.58 -7.99 3.29
C ASP A 169 26.49 -9.00 2.92
N ALA A 170 25.24 -8.69 3.22
CA ALA A 170 24.11 -9.57 2.91
C ALA A 170 24.03 -9.89 1.41
N ARG A 171 24.06 -11.17 1.05
CA ARG A 171 23.92 -11.60 -0.33
C ARG A 171 22.48 -11.49 -0.84
N ILE A 172 21.49 -11.48 0.05
CA ILE A 172 20.07 -11.33 -0.24
C ILE A 172 19.56 -10.05 0.43
N VAL A 173 18.90 -9.21 -0.35
CA VAL A 173 18.10 -8.10 0.18
C VAL A 173 16.63 -8.33 -0.16
N LEU A 174 15.75 -8.22 0.83
CA LEU A 174 14.30 -8.26 0.64
C LEU A 174 13.71 -6.87 0.93
N VAL A 175 12.91 -6.38 -0.02
CA VAL A 175 12.31 -5.03 0.04
C VAL A 175 10.80 -5.15 0.12
N GLY A 176 10.20 -4.70 1.22
CA GLY A 176 8.76 -4.56 1.39
C GLY A 176 8.24 -3.20 0.93
N GLU A 177 6.96 -2.93 1.22
CA GLU A 177 6.30 -1.68 0.87
C GLU A 177 6.67 -0.56 1.85
N GLN A 178 6.29 -0.71 3.11
CA GLN A 178 6.48 0.24 4.22
C GLN A 178 6.39 -0.48 5.56
N PRO A 179 6.81 0.17 6.67
CA PRO A 179 6.58 -0.37 8.00
C PRO A 179 5.07 -0.55 8.29
N GLY A 180 4.71 -1.58 9.06
CA GLY A 180 3.41 -1.69 9.70
C GLY A 180 3.40 -1.02 11.07
N ASP A 181 2.29 -1.18 11.80
CA ASP A 181 2.10 -0.60 13.13
C ASP A 181 3.15 -1.09 14.14
N GLN A 182 3.42 -2.39 14.16
CA GLN A 182 4.41 -2.98 15.07
C GLN A 182 5.84 -2.58 14.71
N GLU A 183 6.14 -2.48 13.43
CA GLU A 183 7.42 -2.02 12.93
C GLU A 183 7.69 -0.56 13.30
N ASP A 184 6.69 0.31 13.14
CA ASP A 184 6.75 1.73 13.49
C ASP A 184 6.99 1.94 15.00
N LEU A 185 6.35 1.11 15.85
CA LEU A 185 6.56 1.15 17.29
C LEU A 185 7.93 0.63 17.72
N ARG A 186 8.41 -0.47 17.10
CA ARG A 186 9.65 -1.15 17.49
C ARG A 186 10.89 -0.64 16.76
N GLY A 187 10.73 0.15 15.70
CA GLY A 187 11.83 0.68 14.90
C GLY A 187 12.60 -0.37 14.08
N ALA A 188 11.96 -1.52 13.79
CA ALA A 188 12.59 -2.60 13.04
C ALA A 188 11.64 -3.18 11.97
N PRO A 189 12.14 -3.50 10.75
CA PRO A 189 11.31 -4.02 9.68
C PRO A 189 10.92 -5.48 9.90
N PHE A 190 9.71 -5.86 9.49
CA PHE A 190 9.19 -7.23 9.54
C PHE A 190 9.24 -7.86 10.95
N VAL A 191 8.77 -7.14 11.97
CA VAL A 191 8.66 -7.62 13.36
C VAL A 191 7.21 -7.87 13.80
N GLY A 192 6.25 -7.60 12.94
CA GLY A 192 4.83 -7.87 13.15
C GLY A 192 4.38 -9.17 12.45
N PRO A 193 3.06 -9.42 12.38
CA PRO A 193 2.50 -10.68 11.85
C PRO A 193 2.95 -11.03 10.42
N ALA A 194 3.16 -10.03 9.55
CA ALA A 194 3.72 -10.25 8.21
C ALA A 194 5.18 -10.75 8.27
N GLY A 195 5.94 -10.26 9.27
CA GLY A 195 7.30 -10.73 9.54
C GLY A 195 7.34 -12.19 9.99
N GLU A 196 6.41 -12.61 10.85
CA GLU A 196 6.31 -14.01 11.29
C GLU A 196 6.03 -14.97 10.11
N VAL A 197 5.16 -14.57 9.18
CA VAL A 197 4.92 -15.33 7.94
C VAL A 197 6.19 -15.41 7.10
N LEU A 198 6.92 -14.29 6.97
CA LEU A 198 8.18 -14.25 6.23
C LEU A 198 9.23 -15.15 6.87
N ASP A 199 9.43 -15.04 8.19
CA ASP A 199 10.43 -15.79 8.93
C ASP A 199 10.19 -17.31 8.82
N ARG A 200 8.92 -17.75 8.92
CA ARG A 200 8.53 -19.13 8.70
C ARG A 200 8.89 -19.60 7.29
N ALA A 201 8.55 -18.82 6.27
CA ALA A 201 8.82 -19.18 4.88
C ALA A 201 10.32 -19.21 4.56
N LEU A 202 11.12 -18.28 5.14
CA LEU A 202 12.58 -18.28 5.03
C LEU A 202 13.20 -19.54 5.67
N ALA A 203 12.75 -19.91 6.87
CA ALA A 203 13.23 -21.11 7.56
C ALA A 203 12.94 -22.38 6.75
N GLU A 204 11.73 -22.51 6.18
CA GLU A 204 11.35 -23.67 5.36
C GLU A 204 12.20 -23.83 4.07
N VAL A 205 12.72 -22.73 3.52
CA VAL A 205 13.56 -22.78 2.32
C VAL A 205 15.07 -22.75 2.63
N GLY A 206 15.43 -22.74 3.93
CA GLY A 206 16.81 -22.77 4.39
C GLY A 206 17.57 -21.45 4.21
N ILE A 207 16.87 -20.33 4.26
CA ILE A 207 17.47 -18.98 4.30
C ILE A 207 17.54 -18.53 5.76
N ASP A 208 18.78 -18.31 6.24
CA ASP A 208 18.99 -17.74 7.58
C ASP A 208 18.60 -16.26 7.60
N ARG A 209 17.60 -15.94 8.44
CA ARG A 209 17.08 -14.57 8.62
C ARG A 209 18.15 -13.57 9.07
N GLN A 210 19.17 -14.01 9.78
CA GLN A 210 20.25 -13.16 10.27
C GLN A 210 21.30 -12.83 9.19
N ARG A 211 21.33 -13.57 8.11
CA ARG A 211 22.27 -13.39 7.00
C ARG A 211 21.71 -12.62 5.81
N ILE A 212 20.49 -12.19 5.89
CA ILE A 212 19.83 -11.37 4.87
C ILE A 212 19.58 -9.97 5.38
N TYR A 213 19.46 -9.03 4.46
CA TYR A 213 19.02 -7.67 4.77
C TYR A 213 17.56 -7.49 4.38
N VAL A 214 16.75 -6.97 5.28
CA VAL A 214 15.35 -6.64 4.98
C VAL A 214 15.12 -5.16 5.19
N THR A 215 14.34 -4.59 4.29
CA THR A 215 14.00 -3.17 4.31
C THR A 215 12.64 -2.94 3.63
N ASN A 216 12.24 -1.68 3.50
CA ASN A 216 11.03 -1.26 2.81
C ASN A 216 11.33 -0.14 1.80
N ALA A 217 10.47 -0.01 0.80
CA ALA A 217 10.54 1.09 -0.17
C ALA A 217 10.31 2.45 0.49
N VAL A 218 9.41 2.50 1.49
CA VAL A 218 9.14 3.68 2.32
C VAL A 218 9.54 3.39 3.76
N LYS A 219 10.16 4.37 4.42
CA LYS A 219 10.74 4.19 5.75
C LYS A 219 9.83 4.63 6.91
N HIS A 220 8.77 5.37 6.64
CA HIS A 220 7.80 5.80 7.64
C HIS A 220 6.43 5.15 7.41
N PHE A 221 5.72 4.86 8.47
CA PHE A 221 4.41 4.22 8.42
C PHE A 221 3.35 5.19 7.89
N SER A 222 2.71 4.83 6.78
CA SER A 222 1.55 5.52 6.25
C SER A 222 0.28 4.91 6.82
N PHE A 223 -0.50 5.67 7.57
CA PHE A 223 -1.72 5.19 8.20
C PHE A 223 -2.78 6.28 8.32
N VAL A 224 -4.01 5.86 8.58
CA VAL A 224 -5.11 6.74 9.02
C VAL A 224 -5.47 6.37 10.46
N GLN A 225 -5.60 7.37 11.30
CA GLN A 225 -6.04 7.20 12.67
C GLN A 225 -7.56 6.96 12.72
N LEU A 226 -7.98 5.81 13.23
CA LEU A 226 -9.40 5.50 13.45
C LEU A 226 -9.62 5.15 14.93
N GLY A 227 -10.06 6.13 15.71
CA GLY A 227 -10.12 6.03 17.16
C GLY A 227 -8.72 5.76 17.74
N LYS A 228 -8.56 4.66 18.48
CA LYS A 228 -7.27 4.23 19.03
C LYS A 228 -6.42 3.39 18.08
N ARG A 229 -6.94 3.03 16.89
CA ARG A 229 -6.26 2.14 15.93
C ARG A 229 -5.62 2.94 14.80
N ARG A 230 -4.41 2.57 14.41
CA ARG A 230 -3.72 3.06 13.22
C ARG A 230 -3.96 2.06 12.08
N ILE A 231 -4.69 2.49 11.07
CA ILE A 231 -5.07 1.66 9.93
C ILE A 231 -4.11 1.93 8.78
N HIS A 232 -3.37 0.91 8.37
CA HIS A 232 -2.43 0.95 7.27
C HIS A 232 -3.06 1.55 6.00
N GLN A 233 -2.33 2.47 5.36
CA GLN A 233 -2.63 3.05 4.06
C GLN A 233 -1.46 2.79 3.12
N THR A 234 -1.74 2.45 1.88
CA THR A 234 -0.68 2.32 0.86
C THR A 234 -0.03 3.68 0.63
N PRO A 235 1.32 3.79 0.65
CA PRO A 235 2.02 5.03 0.36
C PRO A 235 1.67 5.56 -1.04
N ARG A 236 1.48 6.85 -1.15
CA ARG A 236 1.21 7.52 -2.42
C ARG A 236 2.48 7.64 -3.27
N ALA A 237 2.32 7.84 -4.57
CA ALA A 237 3.44 7.97 -5.49
C ALA A 237 4.47 9.07 -5.09
N PRO A 238 4.07 10.26 -4.60
CA PRO A 238 5.02 11.26 -4.10
C PRO A 238 5.83 10.77 -2.90
N GLU A 239 5.25 9.99 -1.99
CA GLU A 239 5.93 9.45 -0.80
C GLU A 239 6.94 8.36 -1.18
N LEU A 240 6.57 7.51 -2.14
CA LEU A 240 7.47 6.51 -2.72
C LEU A 240 8.67 7.19 -3.40
N ALA A 241 8.42 8.21 -4.23
CA ALA A 241 9.46 8.96 -4.91
C ALA A 241 10.37 9.69 -3.92
N ALA A 242 9.79 10.36 -2.91
CA ALA A 242 10.53 11.09 -1.90
C ALA A 242 11.44 10.18 -1.04
N CYS A 243 11.00 8.95 -0.74
CA CYS A 243 11.74 8.01 0.10
C CYS A 243 12.78 7.16 -0.65
N ARG A 244 12.68 7.12 -1.98
CA ARG A 244 13.54 6.32 -2.87
C ARG A 244 15.04 6.49 -2.63
N PRO A 245 15.59 7.70 -2.38
CA PRO A 245 17.03 7.88 -2.13
C PRO A 245 17.56 7.01 -0.97
N TRP A 246 16.77 6.75 0.06
CA TRP A 246 17.18 5.86 1.16
C TRP A 246 17.35 4.42 0.71
N LEU A 247 16.38 3.87 -0.05
CA LEU A 247 16.49 2.52 -0.59
C LEU A 247 17.70 2.39 -1.51
N GLU A 248 17.93 3.38 -2.37
CA GLU A 248 19.08 3.39 -3.28
C GLU A 248 20.41 3.42 -2.54
N ALA A 249 20.50 4.19 -1.45
CA ALA A 249 21.69 4.25 -0.62
C ALA A 249 21.98 2.91 0.09
N GLU A 250 20.93 2.26 0.65
CA GLU A 250 21.08 0.93 1.24
C GLU A 250 21.60 -0.08 0.20
N LEU A 251 20.98 -0.13 -0.98
CA LEU A 251 21.37 -1.07 -2.05
C LEU A 251 22.77 -0.78 -2.61
N ALA A 252 23.17 0.48 -2.66
CA ALA A 252 24.52 0.89 -3.10
C ALA A 252 25.61 0.44 -2.13
N VAL A 253 25.32 0.40 -0.82
CA VAL A 253 26.27 -0.10 0.20
C VAL A 253 26.31 -1.63 0.17
N ILE A 254 25.16 -2.31 0.15
CA ILE A 254 25.07 -3.77 0.30
C ILE A 254 25.48 -4.50 -0.98
N LYS A 255 25.08 -4.00 -2.16
CA LYS A 255 25.34 -4.63 -3.48
C LYS A 255 24.91 -6.11 -3.51
N PRO A 256 23.63 -6.40 -3.30
CA PRO A 256 23.16 -7.78 -3.13
C PRO A 256 23.38 -8.62 -4.37
N VAL A 257 23.62 -9.92 -4.18
CA VAL A 257 23.62 -10.93 -5.26
C VAL A 257 22.19 -11.17 -5.75
N VAL A 258 21.24 -11.23 -4.81
CA VAL A 258 19.82 -11.42 -5.10
C VAL A 258 19.00 -10.31 -4.43
N LEU A 259 18.15 -9.65 -5.20
CA LEU A 259 17.22 -8.66 -4.74
C LEU A 259 15.79 -9.18 -4.85
N GLY A 260 15.06 -9.28 -3.74
CA GLY A 260 13.67 -9.73 -3.70
C GLY A 260 12.71 -8.59 -3.40
N ALA A 261 11.74 -8.33 -4.26
CA ALA A 261 10.65 -7.38 -4.04
C ALA A 261 9.43 -8.09 -3.47
N LEU A 262 9.01 -7.74 -2.25
CA LEU A 262 7.86 -8.29 -1.55
C LEU A 262 6.62 -7.43 -1.80
N GLY A 263 5.73 -7.88 -2.68
CA GLY A 263 4.47 -7.22 -3.00
C GLY A 263 4.55 -6.25 -4.18
N ALA A 264 3.38 -5.82 -4.63
CA ALA A 264 3.23 -5.03 -5.85
C ALA A 264 3.89 -3.64 -5.76
N THR A 265 3.82 -2.97 -4.61
CA THR A 265 4.40 -1.64 -4.43
C THR A 265 5.93 -1.69 -4.50
N ALA A 266 6.57 -2.61 -3.76
CA ALA A 266 8.02 -2.81 -3.83
C ALA A 266 8.47 -3.21 -5.23
N ALA A 267 7.72 -4.10 -5.89
CA ALA A 267 8.02 -4.52 -7.25
C ALA A 267 7.98 -3.34 -8.25
N ARG A 268 6.96 -2.47 -8.16
CA ARG A 268 6.89 -1.27 -9.03
C ARG A 268 8.01 -0.27 -8.75
N VAL A 269 8.44 -0.11 -7.50
CA VAL A 269 9.58 0.76 -7.16
C VAL A 269 10.87 0.24 -7.79
N ILE A 270 11.04 -1.07 -7.84
CA ILE A 270 12.26 -1.73 -8.34
C ILE A 270 12.25 -1.92 -9.86
N PHE A 271 11.17 -2.42 -10.43
CA PHE A 271 11.07 -2.77 -11.85
C PHE A 271 10.40 -1.67 -12.72
N GLY A 272 9.75 -0.71 -12.08
CA GLY A 272 8.99 0.33 -12.78
C GLY A 272 7.47 0.15 -12.70
N PRO A 273 6.72 1.22 -13.04
CA PRO A 273 5.27 1.30 -12.81
C PRO A 273 4.45 0.28 -13.62
N GLU A 274 4.99 -0.20 -14.73
CA GLU A 274 4.32 -1.17 -15.61
C GLU A 274 4.42 -2.61 -15.12
N PHE A 275 5.18 -2.88 -14.05
CA PHE A 275 5.34 -4.24 -13.53
C PHE A 275 4.02 -4.78 -12.96
N ARG A 276 3.66 -6.00 -13.38
CA ARG A 276 2.42 -6.71 -12.99
C ARG A 276 2.76 -7.94 -12.15
N LEU A 277 2.71 -7.79 -10.82
CA LEU A 277 3.18 -8.80 -9.86
C LEU A 277 2.64 -10.20 -10.15
N LEU A 278 1.32 -10.37 -10.29
CA LEU A 278 0.70 -11.69 -10.45
C LEU A 278 1.07 -12.40 -11.77
N ARG A 279 1.54 -11.65 -12.77
CA ARG A 279 1.95 -12.19 -14.08
C ARG A 279 3.45 -12.45 -14.15
N GLN A 280 4.26 -11.72 -13.39
CA GLN A 280 5.71 -11.67 -13.53
C GLN A 280 6.45 -12.06 -12.24
N ARG A 281 5.71 -12.52 -11.19
CA ARG A 281 6.35 -13.04 -9.99
C ARG A 281 7.07 -14.36 -10.27
N GLY A 282 8.09 -14.65 -9.48
CA GLY A 282 8.82 -15.93 -9.58
C GLY A 282 9.82 -15.97 -10.74
N GLU A 283 10.02 -14.88 -11.47
CA GLU A 283 10.98 -14.78 -12.57
C GLU A 283 12.13 -13.84 -12.19
N PHE A 284 13.37 -14.21 -12.53
CA PHE A 284 14.52 -13.33 -12.35
C PHE A 284 14.64 -12.37 -13.53
N LEU A 285 14.73 -11.09 -13.21
CA LEU A 285 14.96 -10.00 -14.14
C LEU A 285 16.18 -9.21 -13.69
N ALA A 286 17.01 -8.77 -14.62
CA ALA A 286 18.13 -7.91 -14.32
C ALA A 286 17.63 -6.47 -14.01
N THR A 287 18.22 -5.86 -12.98
CA THR A 287 18.02 -4.45 -12.64
C THR A 287 19.37 -3.79 -12.43
N ARG A 288 19.37 -2.45 -12.28
CA ARG A 288 20.60 -1.71 -11.97
C ARG A 288 21.24 -2.08 -10.62
N TRP A 289 20.51 -2.78 -9.73
CA TRP A 289 20.99 -3.15 -8.39
C TRP A 289 21.47 -4.60 -8.29
N SER A 290 20.93 -5.48 -9.14
CA SER A 290 21.31 -6.88 -9.18
C SER A 290 20.89 -7.51 -10.49
N ALA A 291 21.74 -8.40 -11.04
CA ALA A 291 21.39 -9.22 -12.19
C ALA A 291 20.29 -10.26 -11.86
N LYS A 292 20.13 -10.58 -10.57
CA LYS A 292 19.14 -11.57 -10.07
C LYS A 292 18.11 -10.86 -9.18
N THR A 293 17.18 -10.13 -9.81
CA THR A 293 16.08 -9.47 -9.09
C THR A 293 14.77 -10.19 -9.36
N ILE A 294 14.01 -10.50 -8.33
CA ILE A 294 12.76 -11.25 -8.39
C ILE A 294 11.66 -10.58 -7.57
N ALA A 295 10.41 -10.65 -8.02
CA ALA A 295 9.26 -10.23 -7.24
C ALA A 295 8.46 -11.42 -6.73
N THR A 296 7.88 -11.29 -5.54
CA THR A 296 6.98 -12.28 -4.95
C THR A 296 5.85 -11.59 -4.18
N LEU A 297 4.92 -12.37 -3.64
CA LEU A 297 3.83 -11.85 -2.81
C LEU A 297 4.38 -11.18 -1.55
N HIS A 298 3.70 -10.13 -1.08
CA HIS A 298 3.98 -9.61 0.25
C HIS A 298 3.46 -10.60 1.31
N PRO A 299 4.19 -10.90 2.39
CA PRO A 299 3.74 -11.84 3.41
C PRO A 299 2.37 -11.53 4.00
N SER A 300 2.00 -10.24 4.11
CA SER A 300 0.67 -9.83 4.56
C SER A 300 -0.47 -10.26 3.61
N ALA A 301 -0.18 -10.64 2.37
CA ALA A 301 -1.21 -11.17 1.48
C ALA A 301 -1.72 -12.53 1.98
N VAL A 302 -0.85 -13.35 2.55
CA VAL A 302 -1.21 -14.63 3.19
C VAL A 302 -2.22 -14.41 4.31
N LEU A 303 -1.97 -13.42 5.18
CA LEU A 303 -2.84 -13.10 6.32
C LEU A 303 -4.21 -12.54 5.90
N ARG A 304 -4.34 -12.07 4.65
CA ARG A 304 -5.58 -11.54 4.08
C ARG A 304 -6.34 -12.55 3.23
N GLY A 305 -5.84 -13.78 3.11
CA GLY A 305 -6.58 -14.87 2.46
C GLY A 305 -7.95 -15.06 3.11
N GLN A 306 -8.97 -15.32 2.30
CA GLN A 306 -10.37 -15.36 2.75
C GLN A 306 -10.67 -16.58 3.59
N ASP A 307 -9.96 -17.69 3.32
CA ASP A 307 -10.05 -18.96 4.01
C ASP A 307 -8.70 -19.65 4.09
N ASP A 308 -8.65 -20.76 4.82
CA ASP A 308 -7.41 -21.53 5.03
C ASP A 308 -6.82 -22.06 3.72
N ALA A 309 -7.65 -22.40 2.75
CA ALA A 309 -7.20 -22.90 1.45
C ALA A 309 -6.53 -21.80 0.63
N GLU A 310 -7.11 -20.60 0.61
CA GLU A 310 -6.49 -19.43 -0.03
C GLU A 310 -5.20 -19.03 0.68
N GLN A 311 -5.19 -19.00 2.03
CA GLN A 311 -4.00 -18.71 2.81
C GLN A 311 -2.87 -19.71 2.51
N ALA A 312 -3.18 -21.01 2.49
CA ALA A 312 -2.22 -22.04 2.15
C ALA A 312 -1.67 -21.87 0.73
N ARG A 313 -2.52 -21.56 -0.25
CA ARG A 313 -2.14 -21.29 -1.63
C ARG A 313 -1.21 -20.10 -1.75
N LEU A 314 -1.56 -18.96 -1.13
CA LEU A 314 -0.73 -17.74 -1.15
C LEU A 314 0.60 -17.96 -0.44
N TYR A 315 0.59 -18.70 0.67
CA TYR A 315 1.80 -19.08 1.38
C TYR A 315 2.72 -19.97 0.52
N ALA A 316 2.16 -20.97 -0.15
CA ALA A 316 2.92 -21.82 -1.06
C ALA A 316 3.58 -21.00 -2.18
N MET A 317 2.85 -20.06 -2.77
CA MET A 317 3.40 -19.15 -3.80
C MET A 317 4.58 -18.33 -3.26
N LEU A 318 4.45 -17.73 -2.07
CA LEU A 318 5.53 -16.97 -1.42
C LEU A 318 6.76 -17.88 -1.16
N ARG A 319 6.53 -19.04 -0.55
CA ARG A 319 7.60 -20.00 -0.22
C ARG A 319 8.32 -20.49 -1.48
N ASP A 320 7.60 -20.79 -2.55
CA ASP A 320 8.21 -21.31 -3.79
C ASP A 320 9.09 -20.26 -4.48
N ASP A 321 8.69 -18.98 -4.46
CA ASP A 321 9.55 -17.89 -4.94
C ASP A 321 10.78 -17.69 -4.04
N LEU A 322 10.63 -17.78 -2.71
CA LEU A 322 11.76 -17.70 -1.78
C LEU A 322 12.73 -18.89 -1.99
N ARG A 323 12.23 -20.06 -2.40
CA ARG A 323 13.10 -21.20 -2.77
C ARG A 323 13.97 -20.89 -3.99
N LEU A 324 13.46 -20.14 -4.96
CA LEU A 324 14.27 -19.66 -6.08
C LEU A 324 15.38 -18.72 -5.60
N ILE A 325 15.06 -17.78 -4.69
CA ILE A 325 16.05 -16.89 -4.06
C ILE A 325 17.13 -17.70 -3.33
N ALA A 326 16.74 -18.73 -2.55
CA ALA A 326 17.65 -19.59 -1.82
C ALA A 326 18.63 -20.33 -2.73
N ARG A 327 18.21 -20.73 -3.92
CA ARG A 327 19.07 -21.36 -4.93
C ARG A 327 20.00 -20.35 -5.58
N ALA A 328 19.47 -19.22 -6.02
CA ALA A 328 20.20 -18.19 -6.77
C ALA A 328 21.35 -17.55 -5.97
N GLN A 329 21.24 -17.45 -4.64
CA GLN A 329 22.32 -16.93 -3.80
C GLN A 329 23.57 -17.80 -3.76
N ARG A 330 23.43 -19.13 -4.02
CA ARG A 330 24.54 -20.10 -3.98
C ARG A 330 25.38 -20.08 -5.25
N GLU A 331 24.83 -19.58 -6.33
CA GLU A 331 25.54 -19.47 -7.59
C GLU A 331 26.57 -18.32 -7.54
N PRO A 332 27.75 -18.50 -8.16
CA PRO A 332 28.72 -17.42 -8.26
C PRO A 332 28.10 -16.23 -8.98
N ASN A 333 28.54 -15.01 -8.59
CA ASN A 333 28.17 -13.77 -9.28
C ASN A 333 28.75 -13.84 -10.70
N SER A 334 27.98 -14.24 -11.66
CA SER A 334 28.28 -13.92 -13.06
C SER A 334 28.04 -12.42 -13.21
N SER A 335 29.09 -11.62 -13.03
CA SER A 335 29.06 -10.20 -13.38
C SER A 335 28.70 -10.07 -14.86
N PRO A 336 27.82 -9.10 -15.21
CA PRO A 336 27.51 -8.83 -16.61
C PRO A 336 28.73 -8.33 -17.37
#